data_617bcd8d4302898b1dfe9b7934fb50d9
#
_entry.id   617bcd8d4302898b1dfe9b7934fb50d9
#
_cell.length_a   1.000
_cell.length_b   1.000
_cell.length_c   1.000
_cell.angle_alpha   90.00
_cell.angle_beta   90.00
_cell.angle_gamma   90.00
#
_symmetry.space_group_name_H-M   'P 1'
#
loop_
_entity.id
_entity.type
_entity.pdbx_description
1 polymer ?
#
loop_
_entity_poly.entity_id
_entity_poly.type
_entity_poly.pdbx_seq_one_letter_code
_entity_poly.pdbx_strand_id
1 'polypeptide(L)'
;VDGRIKPVRDGGRVTASFILRPYRVADEDAAIALWQRTWQEAYPSIDFAARVAWWRVRWREELVPNAAIIVAEQDGVLAGFVTIDPSGYLDQLVVDSRHWGSELASTLVDAAKQRAPDGITLLVNKDNGRAIRFYLRCGFKQAGEDVNPTSGRPVLKMIWTP
;
A
#
# COMPACT_ATOMS: atom_id res chain seq x y z
N VAL A 1 -8.64 -0.22 -20.10
CA VAL A 1 -8.75 -1.39 -19.21
C VAL A 1 -9.70 -1.01 -18.09
N ASP A 2 -10.80 -1.72 -18.02
CA ASP A 2 -11.76 -1.54 -16.92
C ASP A 2 -11.04 -1.96 -15.61
N GLY A 3 -10.79 -1.00 -14.74
CA GLY A 3 -10.11 -1.20 -13.47
C GLY A 3 -10.96 -1.96 -12.43
N ARG A 4 -12.05 -2.59 -12.84
CA ARG A 4 -12.89 -3.36 -11.93
C ARG A 4 -12.32 -4.73 -11.67
N ILE A 5 -12.13 -5.03 -10.40
CA ILE A 5 -11.88 -6.40 -9.96
C ILE A 5 -13.24 -7.09 -9.90
N LYS A 6 -13.41 -8.12 -10.71
CA LYS A 6 -14.65 -8.91 -10.70
C LYS A 6 -14.78 -9.66 -9.37
N PRO A 7 -15.99 -9.78 -8.84
CA PRO A 7 -16.20 -10.60 -7.65
C PRO A 7 -15.84 -12.06 -7.96
N VAL A 8 -15.06 -12.63 -7.07
CA VAL A 8 -14.73 -14.07 -7.12
C VAL A 8 -15.77 -14.81 -6.31
N ARG A 9 -16.30 -15.88 -6.84
CA ARG A 9 -17.16 -16.79 -6.09
C ARG A 9 -16.30 -17.90 -5.50
N ASP A 10 -16.22 -17.93 -4.19
CA ASP A 10 -15.61 -19.03 -3.46
C ASP A 10 -16.68 -19.65 -2.56
N GLY A 11 -16.94 -20.94 -2.71
CA GLY A 11 -17.89 -21.69 -1.89
C GLY A 11 -19.30 -21.08 -1.80
N GLY A 12 -19.76 -20.37 -2.83
CA GLY A 12 -21.07 -19.71 -2.86
C GLY A 12 -21.11 -18.33 -2.24
N ARG A 13 -19.99 -17.79 -1.73
CA ARG A 13 -19.86 -16.42 -1.26
C ARG A 13 -19.38 -15.51 -2.38
N VAL A 14 -20.01 -14.35 -2.53
CA VAL A 14 -19.56 -13.29 -3.43
C VAL A 14 -18.58 -12.43 -2.67
N THR A 15 -17.33 -12.35 -3.12
CA THR A 15 -16.33 -11.42 -2.58
C THR A 15 -16.60 -10.00 -3.09
N ALA A 16 -16.22 -9.00 -2.27
CA ALA A 16 -16.39 -7.60 -2.60
C ALA A 16 -15.67 -7.22 -3.90
N SER A 17 -16.31 -6.39 -4.71
CA SER A 17 -15.72 -5.83 -5.92
C SER A 17 -15.09 -4.48 -5.60
N PHE A 18 -13.87 -4.25 -6.11
CA PHE A 18 -13.17 -2.98 -6.01
C PHE A 18 -12.94 -2.40 -7.40
N ILE A 19 -12.90 -1.07 -7.49
CA ILE A 19 -12.46 -0.36 -8.67
C ILE A 19 -11.07 0.17 -8.39
N LEU A 20 -10.08 -0.24 -9.20
CA LEU A 20 -8.75 0.34 -9.18
C LEU A 20 -8.68 1.47 -10.19
N ARG A 21 -8.16 2.60 -9.77
CA ARG A 21 -8.02 3.78 -10.63
C ARG A 21 -6.84 4.65 -10.20
N PRO A 22 -6.36 5.57 -11.08
CA PRO A 22 -5.37 6.55 -10.67
C PRO A 22 -5.89 7.47 -9.57
N TYR A 23 -4.98 7.88 -8.70
CA TYR A 23 -5.22 8.92 -7.70
C TYR A 23 -5.57 10.24 -8.36
N ARG A 24 -6.49 10.98 -7.74
CA ARG A 24 -6.88 12.36 -8.09
C ARG A 24 -6.71 13.26 -6.88
N VAL A 25 -6.46 14.54 -7.08
CA VAL A 25 -6.30 15.51 -5.98
C VAL A 25 -7.50 15.48 -5.02
N ALA A 26 -8.69 15.26 -5.54
CA ALA A 26 -9.91 15.13 -4.72
C ALA A 26 -9.87 13.95 -3.74
N ASP A 27 -8.98 12.98 -3.93
CA ASP A 27 -8.82 11.82 -3.03
C ASP A 27 -7.93 12.11 -1.82
N GLU A 28 -7.27 13.27 -1.77
CA GLU A 28 -6.22 13.51 -0.77
C GLU A 28 -6.69 13.30 0.66
N ASP A 29 -7.79 13.92 1.05
CA ASP A 29 -8.27 13.82 2.43
C ASP A 29 -8.63 12.38 2.81
N ALA A 30 -9.27 11.65 1.90
CA ALA A 30 -9.61 10.25 2.11
C ALA A 30 -8.36 9.36 2.20
N ALA A 31 -7.36 9.60 1.36
CA ALA A 31 -6.10 8.85 1.38
C ALA A 31 -5.30 9.11 2.67
N ILE A 32 -5.21 10.36 3.10
CA ILE A 32 -4.54 10.73 4.35
C ILE A 32 -5.25 10.12 5.56
N ALA A 33 -6.58 10.20 5.60
CA ALA A 33 -7.38 9.59 6.67
C ALA A 33 -7.21 8.07 6.72
N LEU A 34 -7.18 7.42 5.57
CA LEU A 34 -6.95 5.97 5.46
C LEU A 34 -5.55 5.59 5.95
N TRP A 35 -4.53 6.33 5.56
CA TRP A 35 -3.17 6.15 6.03
C TRP A 35 -3.10 6.25 7.57
N GLN A 36 -3.65 7.31 8.14
CA GLN A 36 -3.63 7.55 9.59
C GLN A 36 -4.32 6.40 10.34
N ARG A 37 -5.54 6.05 9.92
CA ARG A 37 -6.34 5.02 10.59
C ARG A 37 -5.66 3.66 10.53
N THR A 38 -5.14 3.29 9.39
CA THR A 38 -4.52 1.98 9.15
C THR A 38 -3.23 1.83 9.95
N TRP A 39 -2.37 2.83 9.93
CA TRP A 39 -1.13 2.81 10.71
C TRP A 39 -1.41 2.87 12.21
N GLN A 40 -2.42 3.62 12.64
CA GLN A 40 -2.80 3.68 14.05
C GLN A 40 -3.29 2.33 14.57
N GLU A 41 -4.01 1.57 13.76
CA GLU A 41 -4.42 0.21 14.10
C GLU A 41 -3.24 -0.76 14.17
N ALA A 42 -2.28 -0.62 13.25
CA ALA A 42 -1.09 -1.47 13.23
C ALA A 42 -0.13 -1.16 14.38
N TYR A 43 -0.05 0.09 14.80
CA TYR A 43 0.86 0.55 15.86
C TYR A 43 0.11 1.44 16.87
N PRO A 44 -0.69 0.84 17.77
CA PRO A 44 -1.55 1.62 18.67
C PRO A 44 -0.81 2.55 19.64
N SER A 45 0.46 2.24 19.94
CA SER A 45 1.28 3.06 20.86
C SER A 45 1.88 4.31 20.22
N ILE A 46 1.77 4.47 18.90
CA ILE A 46 2.31 5.64 18.18
C ILE A 46 1.18 6.62 17.90
N ASP A 47 1.41 7.90 18.14
CA ASP A 47 0.45 8.96 17.86
C ASP A 47 0.53 9.40 16.38
N PHE A 48 -0.23 8.75 15.51
CA PHE A 48 -0.28 9.11 14.10
C PHE A 48 -1.05 10.40 13.83
N ALA A 49 -1.96 10.79 14.71
CA ALA A 49 -2.63 12.08 14.59
C ALA A 49 -1.62 13.24 14.63
N ALA A 50 -0.59 13.14 15.46
CA ALA A 50 0.49 14.14 15.53
C ALA A 50 1.36 14.17 14.27
N ARG A 51 1.30 13.14 13.43
CA ARG A 51 2.11 13.01 12.19
C ARG A 51 1.39 13.43 10.93
N VAL A 52 0.08 13.67 10.99
CA VAL A 52 -0.74 13.91 9.79
C VAL A 52 -0.27 15.12 9.01
N ALA A 53 0.05 16.24 9.67
CA ALA A 53 0.51 17.45 8.99
C ALA A 53 1.83 17.20 8.23
N TRP A 54 2.79 16.55 8.86
CA TRP A 54 4.04 16.15 8.21
C TRP A 54 3.80 15.18 7.05
N TRP A 55 2.94 14.19 7.24
CA TRP A 55 2.62 13.20 6.22
C TRP A 55 1.96 13.85 4.99
N ARG A 56 1.05 14.81 5.21
CA ARG A 56 0.40 15.53 4.12
C ARG A 56 1.40 16.32 3.29
N VAL A 57 2.39 16.96 3.91
CA VAL A 57 3.47 17.64 3.19
C VAL A 57 4.28 16.64 2.35
N ARG A 58 4.69 15.53 2.94
CA ARG A 58 5.40 14.46 2.22
C ARG A 58 4.57 13.89 1.06
N TRP A 59 3.29 13.69 1.28
CA TRP A 59 2.35 13.23 0.26
C TRP A 59 2.33 14.16 -0.94
N ARG A 60 2.14 15.45 -0.71
CA ARG A 60 2.06 16.47 -1.76
C ARG A 60 3.37 16.74 -2.46
N GLU A 61 4.48 16.75 -1.74
CA GLU A 61 5.77 17.20 -2.26
C GLU A 61 6.63 16.06 -2.80
N GLU A 62 6.49 14.87 -2.27
CA GLU A 62 7.33 13.73 -2.64
C GLU A 62 6.56 12.64 -3.40
N LEU A 63 5.44 12.18 -2.87
CA LEU A 63 4.75 11.02 -3.45
C LEU A 63 3.94 11.40 -4.70
N VAL A 64 3.07 12.39 -4.61
CA VAL A 64 2.22 12.78 -5.74
C VAL A 64 3.03 13.17 -6.97
N PRO A 65 4.11 13.98 -6.87
CA PRO A 65 4.90 14.36 -8.05
C PRO A 65 5.75 13.23 -8.64
N ASN A 66 6.19 12.27 -7.84
CA ASN A 66 7.24 11.33 -8.22
C ASN A 66 6.78 9.89 -8.36
N ALA A 67 5.60 9.54 -7.90
CA ALA A 67 5.10 8.18 -7.91
C ALA A 67 3.77 8.07 -8.66
N ALA A 68 3.52 6.90 -9.25
CA ALA A 68 2.18 6.52 -9.61
C ALA A 68 1.44 6.08 -8.34
N ILE A 69 0.27 6.62 -8.12
CA ILE A 69 -0.57 6.25 -6.99
C ILE A 69 -1.86 5.64 -7.54
N ILE A 70 -2.09 4.39 -7.18
CA ILE A 70 -3.27 3.64 -7.59
C ILE A 70 -4.14 3.47 -6.36
N VAL A 71 -5.37 3.93 -6.44
CA VAL A 71 -6.35 3.80 -5.38
C VAL A 71 -7.36 2.71 -5.71
N ALA A 72 -7.85 2.06 -4.67
CA ALA A 72 -8.95 1.11 -4.77
C ALA A 72 -10.16 1.69 -4.04
N GLU A 73 -11.30 1.71 -4.70
CA GLU A 73 -12.55 2.15 -4.11
C GLU A 73 -13.62 1.07 -4.17
N GLN A 74 -14.52 1.11 -3.22
CA GLN A 74 -15.72 0.29 -3.19
C GLN A 74 -16.88 1.20 -2.82
N ASP A 75 -17.90 1.24 -3.67
CA ASP A 75 -19.08 2.11 -3.47
C ASP A 75 -18.72 3.58 -3.19
N GLY A 76 -17.71 4.09 -3.91
CA GLY A 76 -17.25 5.47 -3.79
C GLY A 76 -16.36 5.76 -2.57
N VAL A 77 -16.02 4.75 -1.76
CA VAL A 77 -15.17 4.88 -0.57
C VAL A 77 -13.80 4.28 -0.84
N LEU A 78 -12.73 5.01 -0.50
CA LEU A 78 -11.38 4.46 -0.62
C LEU A 78 -11.18 3.32 0.37
N ALA A 79 -10.74 2.18 -0.16
CA ALA A 79 -10.44 0.96 0.58
C ALA A 79 -8.94 0.68 0.70
N GLY A 80 -8.13 1.27 -0.16
CA GLY A 80 -6.69 1.10 -0.16
C GLY A 80 -6.00 1.91 -1.23
N PHE A 81 -4.67 1.95 -1.17
CA PHE A 81 -3.85 2.52 -2.23
C PHE A 81 -2.43 1.94 -2.19
N VAL A 82 -1.74 2.08 -3.30
CA VAL A 82 -0.32 1.72 -3.45
C VAL A 82 0.40 2.84 -4.17
N THR A 83 1.64 3.09 -3.79
CA THR A 83 2.51 4.04 -4.48
C THR A 83 3.72 3.32 -5.05
N ILE A 84 4.03 3.59 -6.31
CA ILE A 84 5.17 3.01 -7.02
C ILE A 84 5.84 4.07 -7.88
N ASP A 85 7.12 4.30 -7.68
CA ASP A 85 7.86 5.30 -8.43
C ASP A 85 8.52 4.71 -9.70
N PRO A 86 9.07 5.54 -10.60
CA PRO A 86 9.70 5.04 -11.82
C PRO A 86 10.92 4.13 -11.61
N SER A 87 11.57 4.20 -10.44
CA SER A 87 12.69 3.30 -10.10
C SER A 87 12.23 1.92 -9.64
N GLY A 88 10.93 1.71 -9.47
CA GLY A 88 10.38 0.47 -8.91
C GLY A 88 10.33 0.45 -7.39
N TYR A 89 10.44 1.60 -6.72
CA TYR A 89 10.31 1.68 -5.28
C TYR A 89 8.85 1.80 -4.86
N LEU A 90 8.36 0.85 -4.07
CA LEU A 90 7.05 0.85 -3.46
C LEU A 90 7.16 1.47 -2.08
N ASP A 91 6.73 2.72 -1.95
CA ASP A 91 6.81 3.45 -0.69
C ASP A 91 5.68 3.09 0.27
N GLN A 92 4.45 3.02 -0.25
CA GLN A 92 3.25 2.78 0.56
C GLN A 92 2.35 1.71 -0.07
N LEU A 93 1.89 0.81 0.75
CA LEU A 93 0.75 -0.06 0.51
C LEU A 93 -0.16 0.02 1.73
N VAL A 94 -1.32 0.59 1.56
CA VAL A 94 -2.28 0.81 2.63
C VAL A 94 -3.61 0.17 2.24
N VAL A 95 -4.12 -0.68 3.11
CA VAL A 95 -5.42 -1.35 2.95
C VAL A 95 -6.22 -1.17 4.23
N ASP A 96 -7.46 -0.70 4.11
CA ASP A 96 -8.37 -0.58 5.24
C ASP A 96 -8.47 -1.93 5.98
N SER A 97 -8.44 -1.89 7.31
CA SER A 97 -8.44 -3.10 8.15
C SER A 97 -9.65 -4.01 7.90
N ARG A 98 -10.76 -3.45 7.47
CA ARG A 98 -11.97 -4.22 7.10
C ARG A 98 -11.72 -5.18 5.93
N HIS A 99 -10.70 -4.92 5.12
CA HIS A 99 -10.32 -5.71 3.95
C HIS A 99 -9.03 -6.50 4.16
N TRP A 100 -8.50 -6.53 5.38
CA TRP A 100 -7.35 -7.38 5.70
C TRP A 100 -7.73 -8.86 5.54
N GLY A 101 -6.80 -9.64 4.96
CA GLY A 101 -7.07 -11.03 4.65
C GLY A 101 -7.88 -11.25 3.36
N SER A 102 -8.29 -10.16 2.69
CA SER A 102 -8.91 -10.21 1.37
C SER A 102 -7.85 -10.15 0.26
N GLU A 103 -8.29 -10.25 -0.98
CA GLU A 103 -7.42 -10.15 -2.18
C GLU A 103 -6.99 -8.71 -2.50
N LEU A 104 -7.50 -7.69 -1.79
CA LEU A 104 -7.24 -6.30 -2.16
C LEU A 104 -5.76 -5.94 -2.13
N ALA A 105 -5.04 -6.33 -1.08
CA ALA A 105 -3.61 -6.03 -0.95
C ALA A 105 -2.81 -6.66 -2.10
N SER A 106 -3.05 -7.93 -2.42
CA SER A 106 -2.37 -8.60 -3.53
C SER A 106 -2.72 -8.00 -4.88
N THR A 107 -3.95 -7.56 -5.06
CA THR A 107 -4.38 -6.89 -6.29
C THR A 107 -3.69 -5.53 -6.47
N LEU A 108 -3.51 -4.77 -5.39
CA LEU A 108 -2.75 -3.52 -5.44
C LEU A 108 -1.26 -3.77 -5.73
N VAL A 109 -0.67 -4.82 -5.17
CA VAL A 109 0.70 -5.22 -5.49
C VAL A 109 0.83 -5.63 -6.96
N ASP A 110 -0.14 -6.37 -7.50
CA ASP A 110 -0.15 -6.74 -8.92
C ASP A 110 -0.22 -5.51 -9.83
N ALA A 111 -1.00 -4.50 -9.45
CA ALA A 111 -1.04 -3.23 -10.16
C ALA A 111 0.31 -2.50 -10.13
N ALA A 112 1.01 -2.54 -9.00
CA ALA A 112 2.37 -2.00 -8.89
C ALA A 112 3.36 -2.76 -9.76
N LYS A 113 3.26 -4.10 -9.81
CA LYS A 113 4.10 -4.94 -10.69
C LYS A 113 3.93 -4.59 -12.17
N GLN A 114 2.71 -4.28 -12.59
CA GLN A 114 2.44 -3.84 -13.96
C GLN A 114 3.12 -2.50 -14.29
N ARG A 115 3.26 -1.61 -13.30
CA ARG A 115 3.94 -0.32 -13.44
C ARG A 115 5.45 -0.41 -13.35
N ALA A 116 5.97 -1.44 -12.70
CA ALA A 116 7.40 -1.69 -12.51
C ALA A 116 7.73 -3.13 -12.92
N PRO A 117 7.62 -3.46 -14.23
CA PRO A 117 7.77 -4.84 -14.69
C PRO A 117 9.19 -5.39 -14.54
N ASP A 118 10.19 -4.53 -14.36
CA ASP A 118 11.58 -4.94 -14.19
C ASP A 118 11.94 -5.27 -12.74
N GLY A 119 11.07 -4.97 -11.79
CA GLY A 119 11.24 -5.29 -10.39
C GLY A 119 10.75 -4.21 -9.44
N ILE A 120 10.51 -4.63 -8.20
CA ILE A 120 10.05 -3.75 -7.13
C ILE A 120 10.95 -3.93 -5.92
N THR A 121 11.33 -2.82 -5.30
CA THR A 121 11.99 -2.78 -4.01
C THR A 121 11.09 -2.10 -2.98
N LEU A 122 11.07 -2.59 -1.77
CA LEU A 122 10.37 -1.95 -0.65
C LEU A 122 11.12 -2.14 0.65
N LEU A 123 10.78 -1.30 1.62
CA LEU A 123 11.22 -1.43 3.01
C LEU A 123 10.00 -1.72 3.88
N VAL A 124 10.13 -2.70 4.76
CA VAL A 124 9.07 -3.08 5.69
C VAL A 124 9.63 -3.12 7.11
N ASN A 125 8.88 -2.63 8.10
CA ASN A 125 9.30 -2.70 9.48
C ASN A 125 9.61 -4.14 9.89
N LYS A 126 10.76 -4.35 10.51
CA LYS A 126 11.25 -5.69 10.88
C LYS A 126 10.32 -6.40 11.87
N ASP A 127 9.59 -5.64 12.68
CA ASP A 127 8.60 -6.17 13.63
C ASP A 127 7.21 -6.43 13.01
N ASN A 128 7.00 -6.05 11.75
CA ASN A 128 5.73 -6.28 11.05
C ASN A 128 5.72 -7.63 10.34
N GLY A 129 5.67 -8.70 11.13
CA GLY A 129 5.69 -10.09 10.61
C GLY A 129 4.55 -10.39 9.65
N ARG A 130 3.39 -9.78 9.83
CA ARG A 130 2.23 -9.95 8.95
C ARG A 130 2.52 -9.41 7.56
N ALA A 131 3.05 -8.20 7.45
CA ALA A 131 3.41 -7.61 6.17
C ALA A 131 4.54 -8.40 5.48
N ILE A 132 5.55 -8.81 6.23
CA ILE A 132 6.65 -9.63 5.70
C ILE A 132 6.12 -10.91 5.08
N ARG A 133 5.26 -11.66 5.79
CA ARG A 133 4.65 -12.89 5.27
C ARG A 133 3.81 -12.62 4.02
N PHE A 134 3.08 -11.52 4.01
CA PHE A 134 2.31 -11.09 2.84
C PHE A 134 3.21 -10.87 1.61
N TYR A 135 4.29 -10.11 1.77
CA TYR A 135 5.20 -9.84 0.65
C TYR A 135 5.91 -11.11 0.18
N LEU A 136 6.27 -12.02 1.07
CA LEU A 136 6.81 -13.33 0.68
C LEU A 136 5.81 -14.10 -0.19
N ARG A 137 4.53 -14.10 0.15
CA ARG A 137 3.49 -14.72 -0.67
C ARG A 137 3.31 -14.04 -2.03
N CYS A 138 3.60 -12.74 -2.11
CA CYS A 138 3.57 -12.01 -3.37
C CYS A 138 4.82 -12.23 -4.25
N GLY A 139 5.75 -13.06 -3.81
CA GLY A 139 6.96 -13.40 -4.56
C GLY A 139 8.16 -12.51 -4.25
N PHE A 140 8.09 -11.67 -3.22
CA PHE A 140 9.22 -10.89 -2.75
C PHE A 140 10.21 -11.77 -1.96
N LYS A 141 11.48 -11.39 -1.99
CA LYS A 141 12.55 -12.01 -1.20
C LYS A 141 13.20 -10.96 -0.32
N GLN A 142 13.68 -11.39 0.84
CA GLN A 142 14.50 -10.54 1.69
C GLN A 142 15.85 -10.27 1.00
N ALA A 143 16.26 -9.00 0.99
CA ALA A 143 17.47 -8.55 0.29
C ALA A 143 18.36 -7.66 1.17
N GLY A 144 18.19 -7.71 2.47
CA GLY A 144 19.01 -6.98 3.42
C GLY A 144 18.23 -6.32 4.53
N GLU A 145 18.96 -5.66 5.41
CA GLU A 145 18.42 -4.90 6.53
C GLU A 145 18.87 -3.44 6.40
N ASP A 146 18.05 -2.53 6.91
CA ASP A 146 18.33 -1.10 6.92
C ASP A 146 17.64 -0.45 8.11
N VAL A 147 17.77 0.85 8.21
CA VAL A 147 17.10 1.67 9.21
C VAL A 147 16.25 2.68 8.47
N ASN A 148 14.99 2.83 8.89
CA ASN A 148 14.12 3.85 8.30
C ASN A 148 14.71 5.24 8.59
N PRO A 149 14.99 6.04 7.56
CA PRO A 149 15.64 7.35 7.74
C PRO A 149 14.79 8.35 8.52
N THR A 150 13.48 8.16 8.56
CA THR A 150 12.55 9.04 9.27
C THR A 150 12.31 8.61 10.71
N SER A 151 12.01 7.31 10.93
CA SER A 151 11.63 6.81 12.25
C SER A 151 12.80 6.26 13.06
N GLY A 152 13.93 5.94 12.43
CA GLY A 152 15.05 5.23 13.05
C GLY A 152 14.77 3.76 13.35
N ARG A 153 13.64 3.22 12.94
CA ARG A 153 13.26 1.82 13.18
C ARG A 153 13.97 0.87 12.23
N PRO A 154 14.32 -0.34 12.70
CA PRO A 154 14.90 -1.36 11.82
C PRO A 154 13.87 -1.84 10.79
N VAL A 155 14.31 -1.93 9.53
CA VAL A 155 13.50 -2.39 8.41
C VAL A 155 14.20 -3.52 7.67
N LEU A 156 13.41 -4.35 6.98
CA LEU A 156 13.87 -5.30 5.98
C LEU A 156 13.68 -4.71 4.59
N LYS A 157 14.71 -4.82 3.78
CA LYS A 157 14.62 -4.59 2.33
C LYS A 157 14.08 -5.86 1.68
N MET A 158 13.05 -5.73 0.88
CA MET A 158 12.48 -6.82 0.11
C MET A 158 12.45 -6.46 -1.37
N ILE A 159 12.71 -7.45 -2.21
CA ILE A 159 12.78 -7.28 -3.67
C ILE A 159 11.91 -8.33 -4.35
N TRP A 160 11.13 -7.88 -5.32
CA TRP A 160 10.46 -8.72 -6.29
C TRP A 160 11.12 -8.54 -7.66
N THR A 161 11.41 -9.65 -8.32
CA THR A 161 11.86 -9.69 -9.72
C THR A 161 10.93 -10.59 -10.53
N PRO A 162 10.63 -10.24 -11.78
CA PRO A 162 9.78 -11.07 -12.64
C PRO A 162 10.39 -12.44 -12.96
#